data_9eca8a07c431952b349f640cb9cbbdb0
#
_entry.id   9eca8a07c431952b349f640cb9cbbdb0
#
_cell.length_a   1.000
_cell.length_b   1.000
_cell.length_c   1.000
_cell.angle_alpha   90.00
_cell.angle_beta   90.00
_cell.angle_gamma   90.00
#
_symmetry.space_group_name_H-M   'P 1'
#
loop_
_entity.id
_entity.type
_entity.pdbx_description
1 polymer ?
#
loop_
_entity_poly.entity_id
_entity_poly.type
_entity_poly.pdbx_seq_one_letter_code
_entity_poly.pdbx_strand_id
1 'polypeptide(L)'
;MCIRDRYKAGADPLKRKIASVFLESFMFYSGFYLPMYWSSRAKLTNTADLIRLIIRDEAVHGYYIGYKYQRGLEALDEARRQELKDFAFALMFDLYDIEAKYTAELYDGIGLTEDVKAFLHYNANKALQNLGYEALFPPQACEVNPAILAALSPDSENHDFFSGSGSSYVIGKAVATEDEDWDF
;
A
#
# COMPACT_ATOMS: atom_id res chain seq x y z
N MET A 1 -15.79 12.30 -5.42
CA MET A 1 -15.01 12.17 -6.70
C MET A 1 -14.08 10.98 -6.56
N CYS A 2 -14.11 10.02 -7.50
CA CYS A 2 -13.31 8.78 -7.42
C CYS A 2 -11.84 9.09 -7.74
N ILE A 3 -10.90 8.36 -7.12
CA ILE A 3 -9.45 8.46 -7.44
C ILE A 3 -9.19 8.25 -8.94
N ARG A 4 -9.97 7.38 -9.58
CA ARG A 4 -9.93 7.15 -11.02
C ARG A 4 -10.20 8.41 -11.83
N ASP A 5 -11.10 9.26 -11.38
CA ASP A 5 -11.45 10.50 -12.08
C ASP A 5 -10.34 11.53 -11.90
N ARG A 6 -9.73 11.60 -10.70
CA ARG A 6 -8.54 12.42 -10.43
C ARG A 6 -7.35 11.94 -11.27
N TYR A 7 -7.18 10.64 -11.43
CA TYR A 7 -6.14 10.05 -12.25
C TYR A 7 -6.32 10.34 -13.75
N LYS A 8 -7.56 10.34 -14.25
CA LYS A 8 -7.90 10.57 -15.67
C LYS A 8 -8.01 12.05 -16.03
N ALA A 9 -8.60 12.86 -15.16
CA ALA A 9 -8.88 14.28 -15.43
C ALA A 9 -7.65 15.18 -15.39
N GLY A 10 -6.54 14.71 -14.83
CA GLY A 10 -5.34 15.52 -14.73
C GLY A 10 -4.44 15.36 -15.93
N ALA A 11 -4.35 16.37 -16.78
CA ALA A 11 -3.23 16.49 -17.73
C ALA A 11 -1.86 16.63 -17.01
N ASP A 12 -1.87 16.84 -15.67
CA ASP A 12 -0.69 17.04 -14.85
C ASP A 12 -0.04 15.71 -14.42
N PRO A 13 1.15 15.38 -14.94
CA PRO A 13 1.83 14.14 -14.62
C PRO A 13 2.21 13.99 -13.14
N LEU A 14 2.45 15.10 -12.43
CA LEU A 14 2.81 15.07 -11.01
C LEU A 14 1.59 14.79 -10.13
N LYS A 15 0.44 15.39 -10.42
CA LYS A 15 -0.82 15.07 -9.72
C LYS A 15 -1.22 13.61 -9.95
N ARG A 16 -0.97 13.05 -11.14
CA ARG A 16 -1.18 11.62 -11.39
C ARG A 16 -0.26 10.73 -10.56
N LYS A 17 1.02 11.11 -10.39
CA LYS A 17 1.93 10.36 -9.51
C LYS A 17 1.48 10.37 -8.05
N ILE A 18 1.00 11.52 -7.55
CA ILE A 18 0.42 11.61 -6.20
C ILE A 18 -0.74 10.61 -6.05
N ALA A 19 -1.70 10.64 -6.98
CA ALA A 19 -2.83 9.72 -6.96
C ALA A 19 -2.41 8.25 -7.06
N SER A 20 -1.38 7.93 -7.87
CA SER A 20 -0.83 6.59 -7.96
C SER A 20 -0.19 6.13 -6.66
N VAL A 21 0.62 6.98 -6.00
CA VAL A 21 1.23 6.62 -4.70
C VAL A 21 0.16 6.31 -3.67
N PHE A 22 -0.93 7.08 -3.62
CA PHE A 22 -2.02 6.81 -2.68
C PHE A 22 -2.80 5.55 -3.04
N LEU A 23 -2.94 5.24 -4.32
CA LEU A 23 -3.52 3.97 -4.75
C LEU A 23 -2.68 2.78 -4.26
N GLU A 24 -1.38 2.79 -4.52
CA GLU A 24 -0.45 1.69 -4.24
C GLU A 24 -0.09 1.57 -2.74
N SER A 25 -0.15 2.67 -1.98
CA SER A 25 0.37 2.70 -0.60
C SER A 25 -0.71 2.87 0.47
N PHE A 26 -1.98 3.12 0.09
CA PHE A 26 -3.04 3.44 1.05
C PHE A 26 -4.38 2.76 0.77
N MET A 27 -4.93 2.85 -0.46
CA MET A 27 -6.33 2.51 -0.76
C MET A 27 -6.72 1.04 -0.54
N PHE A 28 -5.78 0.10 -0.55
CA PHE A 28 -6.08 -1.33 -0.38
C PHE A 28 -5.81 -1.85 1.03
N TYR A 29 -5.23 -1.03 1.87
CA TYR A 29 -4.64 -1.52 3.12
C TYR A 29 -5.68 -1.84 4.19
N SER A 30 -6.84 -1.19 4.20
CA SER A 30 -7.96 -1.59 5.06
C SER A 30 -8.38 -3.05 4.83
N GLY A 31 -8.44 -3.48 3.57
CA GLY A 31 -8.76 -4.85 3.19
C GLY A 31 -7.66 -5.87 3.53
N PHE A 32 -6.40 -5.43 3.61
CA PHE A 32 -5.28 -6.31 3.96
C PHE A 32 -5.20 -6.63 5.46
N TYR A 33 -5.83 -5.83 6.31
CA TYR A 33 -5.79 -6.02 7.76
C TYR A 33 -6.35 -7.38 8.19
N LEU A 34 -7.52 -7.76 7.70
CA LEU A 34 -8.22 -8.97 8.14
C LEU A 34 -7.45 -10.28 7.84
N PRO A 35 -6.87 -10.51 6.66
CA PRO A 35 -6.00 -11.65 6.42
C PRO A 35 -4.82 -11.72 7.39
N MET A 36 -4.19 -10.57 7.70
CA MET A 36 -3.09 -10.52 8.66
C MET A 36 -3.57 -10.81 10.09
N TYR A 37 -4.75 -10.30 10.47
CA TYR A 37 -5.38 -10.60 11.76
C TYR A 37 -5.63 -12.08 11.96
N TRP A 38 -6.13 -12.78 10.95
CA TRP A 38 -6.33 -14.23 11.03
C TRP A 38 -5.01 -15.01 10.98
N SER A 39 -4.06 -14.57 10.19
CA SER A 39 -2.73 -15.19 10.12
C SER A 39 -1.98 -15.11 11.45
N SER A 40 -2.07 -13.99 12.16
CA SER A 40 -1.49 -13.85 13.50
C SER A 40 -2.08 -14.83 14.53
N ARG A 41 -3.17 -15.50 14.19
CA ARG A 41 -3.86 -16.56 14.98
C ARG A 41 -3.76 -17.95 14.34
N ALA A 42 -2.77 -18.14 13.47
CA ALA A 42 -2.54 -19.39 12.70
C ALA A 42 -3.76 -19.84 11.87
N LYS A 43 -4.56 -18.86 11.38
CA LYS A 43 -5.71 -19.13 10.51
C LYS A 43 -5.51 -18.44 9.16
N LEU A 44 -6.01 -19.06 8.09
CA LEU A 44 -5.95 -18.54 6.72
C LEU A 44 -4.53 -18.13 6.28
N THR A 45 -3.52 -18.86 6.71
CA THR A 45 -2.10 -18.55 6.48
C THR A 45 -1.78 -18.45 4.99
N ASN A 46 -2.28 -19.38 4.17
CA ASN A 46 -2.07 -19.35 2.71
C ASN A 46 -2.67 -18.11 2.06
N THR A 47 -3.85 -17.64 2.53
CA THR A 47 -4.44 -16.38 2.06
C THR A 47 -3.57 -15.20 2.45
N ALA A 48 -3.08 -15.17 3.69
CA ALA A 48 -2.18 -14.13 4.16
C ALA A 48 -0.87 -14.11 3.36
N ASP A 49 -0.33 -15.26 2.99
CA ASP A 49 0.87 -15.34 2.17
C ASP A 49 0.67 -14.70 0.79
N LEU A 50 -0.46 -14.96 0.14
CA LEU A 50 -0.80 -14.29 -1.12
C LEU A 50 -0.92 -12.77 -0.94
N ILE A 51 -1.57 -12.32 0.14
CA ILE A 51 -1.69 -10.89 0.43
C ILE A 51 -0.33 -10.25 0.71
N ARG A 52 0.59 -10.94 1.41
CA ARG A 52 1.97 -10.45 1.62
C ARG A 52 2.70 -10.20 0.30
N LEU A 53 2.51 -11.08 -0.69
CA LEU A 53 3.09 -10.90 -2.02
C LEU A 53 2.58 -9.61 -2.66
N ILE A 54 1.27 -9.39 -2.60
CA ILE A 54 0.64 -8.17 -3.13
C ILE A 54 1.21 -6.94 -2.41
N ILE A 55 1.15 -6.92 -1.07
CA ILE A 55 1.65 -5.79 -0.26
C ILE A 55 3.12 -5.46 -0.59
N ARG A 56 3.94 -6.47 -0.83
CA ARG A 56 5.34 -6.27 -1.22
C ARG A 56 5.45 -5.56 -2.58
N ASP A 57 4.69 -6.02 -3.55
CA ASP A 57 4.72 -5.44 -4.90
C ASP A 57 4.17 -4.00 -4.86
N GLU A 58 3.07 -3.75 -4.14
CA GLU A 58 2.52 -2.41 -3.94
C GLU A 58 3.49 -1.48 -3.20
N ALA A 59 4.24 -2.00 -2.23
CA ALA A 59 5.26 -1.21 -1.54
C ALA A 59 6.39 -0.75 -2.47
N VAL A 60 6.82 -1.61 -3.41
CA VAL A 60 7.81 -1.26 -4.43
C VAL A 60 7.26 -0.23 -5.41
N HIS A 61 6.01 -0.41 -5.87
CA HIS A 61 5.33 0.53 -6.77
C HIS A 61 5.19 1.91 -6.13
N GLY A 62 4.65 1.96 -4.90
CA GLY A 62 4.45 3.21 -4.17
C GLY A 62 5.77 3.97 -3.93
N TYR A 63 6.82 3.26 -3.53
CA TYR A 63 8.14 3.84 -3.35
C TYR A 63 8.73 4.37 -4.67
N TYR A 64 8.69 3.59 -5.74
CA TYR A 64 9.26 3.98 -7.03
C TYR A 64 8.55 5.19 -7.64
N ILE A 65 7.22 5.19 -7.62
CA ILE A 65 6.43 6.32 -8.13
C ILE A 65 6.68 7.57 -7.28
N GLY A 66 6.76 7.40 -5.94
CA GLY A 66 7.10 8.46 -5.01
C GLY A 66 8.47 9.06 -5.26
N TYR A 67 9.49 8.22 -5.48
CA TYR A 67 10.82 8.67 -5.87
C TYR A 67 10.79 9.49 -7.18
N LYS A 68 10.08 9.01 -8.21
CA LYS A 68 9.91 9.75 -9.46
C LYS A 68 9.13 11.06 -9.30
N TYR A 69 8.22 11.12 -8.35
CA TYR A 69 7.54 12.35 -7.99
C TYR A 69 8.50 13.35 -7.36
N GLN A 70 9.26 12.95 -6.34
CA GLN A 70 10.23 13.80 -5.66
C GLN A 70 11.28 14.35 -6.63
N ARG A 71 11.81 13.50 -7.53
CA ARG A 71 12.73 13.94 -8.59
C ARG A 71 12.08 14.98 -9.52
N GLY A 72 10.77 14.86 -9.77
CA GLY A 72 10.03 15.83 -10.57
C GLY A 72 9.84 17.19 -9.90
N LEU A 73 9.97 17.29 -8.56
CA LEU A 73 9.87 18.54 -7.81
C LEU A 73 11.13 19.40 -7.92
N GLU A 74 12.29 18.81 -8.20
CA GLU A 74 13.60 19.49 -8.13
C GLU A 74 13.68 20.71 -9.05
N ALA A 75 13.06 20.67 -10.22
CA ALA A 75 13.07 21.75 -11.22
C ALA A 75 11.94 22.75 -11.05
N LEU A 76 11.07 22.59 -10.03
CA LEU A 76 9.90 23.45 -9.84
C LEU A 76 10.19 24.60 -8.87
N ASP A 77 9.49 25.71 -9.09
CA ASP A 77 9.43 26.82 -8.13
C ASP A 77 8.63 26.47 -6.88
N GLU A 78 8.77 27.27 -5.84
CA GLU A 78 8.11 27.04 -4.56
C GLU A 78 6.59 27.13 -4.64
N ALA A 79 6.03 28.03 -5.44
CA ALA A 79 4.59 28.17 -5.61
C ALA A 79 3.97 26.89 -6.19
N ARG A 80 4.64 26.30 -7.17
CA ARG A 80 4.20 25.04 -7.77
C ARG A 80 4.35 23.85 -6.83
N ARG A 81 5.43 23.78 -6.05
CA ARG A 81 5.62 22.75 -5.01
C ARG A 81 4.51 22.84 -3.97
N GLN A 82 4.17 24.06 -3.53
CA GLN A 82 3.09 24.25 -2.56
C GLN A 82 1.73 23.83 -3.13
N GLU A 83 1.41 24.17 -4.38
CA GLU A 83 0.18 23.69 -5.04
C GLU A 83 0.08 22.17 -5.06
N LEU A 84 1.18 21.48 -5.36
CA LEU A 84 1.21 20.02 -5.38
C LEU A 84 1.09 19.40 -3.97
N LYS A 85 1.68 20.06 -2.97
CA LYS A 85 1.53 19.67 -1.56
C LYS A 85 0.06 19.81 -1.13
N ASP A 86 -0.57 20.95 -1.39
CA ASP A 86 -1.97 21.19 -1.05
C ASP A 86 -2.89 20.18 -1.73
N PHE A 87 -2.62 19.87 -3.00
CA PHE A 87 -3.36 18.84 -3.71
C PHE A 87 -3.18 17.45 -3.07
N ALA A 88 -1.96 17.08 -2.66
CA ALA A 88 -1.69 15.79 -2.03
C ALA A 88 -2.45 15.64 -0.71
N PHE A 89 -2.38 16.65 0.17
CA PHE A 89 -3.09 16.62 1.44
C PHE A 89 -4.61 16.62 1.27
N ALA A 90 -5.15 17.45 0.38
CA ALA A 90 -6.59 17.45 0.09
C ALA A 90 -7.07 16.10 -0.42
N LEU A 91 -6.31 15.46 -1.34
CA LEU A 91 -6.64 14.14 -1.84
C LEU A 91 -6.53 13.07 -0.75
N MET A 92 -5.52 13.14 0.12
CA MET A 92 -5.38 12.20 1.24
C MET A 92 -6.58 12.28 2.18
N PHE A 93 -7.06 13.48 2.52
CA PHE A 93 -8.26 13.63 3.36
C PHE A 93 -9.50 13.04 2.70
N ASP A 94 -9.73 13.34 1.42
CA ASP A 94 -10.86 12.77 0.67
C ASP A 94 -10.84 11.22 0.68
N LEU A 95 -9.65 10.64 0.48
CA LEU A 95 -9.47 9.18 0.46
C LEU A 95 -9.58 8.57 1.85
N TYR A 96 -9.05 9.23 2.86
CA TYR A 96 -9.17 8.79 4.24
C TYR A 96 -10.64 8.72 4.70
N ASP A 97 -11.45 9.71 4.35
CA ASP A 97 -12.88 9.71 4.68
C ASP A 97 -13.61 8.53 4.04
N ILE A 98 -13.24 8.16 2.82
CA ILE A 98 -13.81 6.98 2.12
C ILE A 98 -13.39 5.70 2.84
N GLU A 99 -12.09 5.53 3.10
CA GLU A 99 -11.54 4.34 3.75
C GLU A 99 -12.03 4.19 5.20
N ALA A 100 -12.20 5.29 5.93
CA ALA A 100 -12.72 5.26 7.29
C ALA A 100 -14.20 4.80 7.34
N LYS A 101 -15.03 5.24 6.38
CA LYS A 101 -16.42 4.75 6.26
C LYS A 101 -16.45 3.27 5.90
N TYR A 102 -15.68 2.88 4.90
CA TYR A 102 -15.57 1.48 4.48
C TYR A 102 -15.07 0.59 5.63
N THR A 103 -14.10 1.07 6.41
CA THR A 103 -13.59 0.39 7.60
C THR A 103 -14.69 0.18 8.64
N ALA A 104 -15.51 1.20 8.92
CA ALA A 104 -16.62 1.07 9.86
C ALA A 104 -17.64 0.03 9.37
N GLU A 105 -18.04 0.08 8.11
CA GLU A 105 -18.99 -0.87 7.52
C GLU A 105 -18.52 -2.33 7.63
N LEU A 106 -17.21 -2.58 7.42
CA LEU A 106 -16.66 -3.94 7.44
C LEU A 106 -16.32 -4.46 8.84
N TYR A 107 -15.85 -3.58 9.72
CA TYR A 107 -15.16 -4.00 10.95
C TYR A 107 -15.91 -3.70 12.25
N ASP A 108 -16.98 -2.85 12.25
CA ASP A 108 -17.76 -2.55 13.45
C ASP A 108 -18.39 -3.83 14.03
N GLY A 109 -18.96 -4.68 13.15
CA GLY A 109 -19.62 -5.92 13.56
C GLY A 109 -18.71 -6.94 14.25
N ILE A 110 -17.39 -6.80 14.11
CA ILE A 110 -16.39 -7.70 14.72
C ILE A 110 -15.45 -7.00 15.69
N GLY A 111 -15.69 -5.72 15.97
CA GLY A 111 -14.96 -4.94 16.97
C GLY A 111 -13.51 -4.61 16.61
N LEU A 112 -13.17 -4.52 15.33
CA LEU A 112 -11.80 -4.24 14.85
C LEU A 112 -11.63 -2.85 14.23
N THR A 113 -12.66 -2.02 14.23
CA THR A 113 -12.68 -0.71 13.57
C THR A 113 -11.54 0.20 14.02
N GLU A 114 -11.31 0.31 15.33
CA GLU A 114 -10.26 1.19 15.86
C GLU A 114 -8.84 0.67 15.53
N ASP A 115 -8.64 -0.64 15.58
CA ASP A 115 -7.37 -1.27 15.19
C ASP A 115 -7.07 -1.02 13.70
N VAL A 116 -8.10 -1.13 12.83
CA VAL A 116 -7.95 -0.87 11.40
C VAL A 116 -7.74 0.61 11.12
N LYS A 117 -8.39 1.51 11.86
CA LYS A 117 -8.12 2.96 11.75
C LYS A 117 -6.67 3.31 12.09
N ALA A 118 -6.11 2.74 13.16
CA ALA A 118 -4.69 2.94 13.48
C ALA A 118 -3.78 2.44 12.34
N PHE A 119 -4.13 1.34 11.72
CA PHE A 119 -3.44 0.82 10.54
C PHE A 119 -3.59 1.72 9.30
N LEU A 120 -4.76 2.34 9.09
CA LEU A 120 -4.96 3.34 8.04
C LEU A 120 -4.10 4.60 8.28
N HIS A 121 -4.04 5.12 9.53
CA HIS A 121 -3.19 6.25 9.87
C HIS A 121 -1.71 5.97 9.57
N TYR A 122 -1.24 4.77 9.95
CA TYR A 122 0.12 4.32 9.68
C TYR A 122 0.43 4.32 8.17
N ASN A 123 -0.46 3.74 7.35
CA ASN A 123 -0.26 3.65 5.91
C ASN A 123 -0.44 5.00 5.19
N ALA A 124 -1.33 5.88 5.67
CA ALA A 124 -1.46 7.26 5.17
C ALA A 124 -0.16 8.05 5.37
N ASN A 125 0.44 7.97 6.57
CA ASN A 125 1.74 8.57 6.83
C ASN A 125 2.82 8.01 5.91
N LYS A 126 2.84 6.70 5.70
CA LYS A 126 3.80 6.02 4.81
C LYS A 126 3.66 6.47 3.36
N ALA A 127 2.42 6.63 2.88
CA ALA A 127 2.13 7.12 1.55
C ALA A 127 2.59 8.59 1.36
N LEU A 128 2.37 9.46 2.35
CA LEU A 128 2.87 10.83 2.35
C LEU A 128 4.41 10.88 2.38
N GLN A 129 5.06 10.03 3.17
CA GLN A 129 6.52 9.91 3.20
C GLN A 129 7.11 9.44 1.87
N ASN A 130 6.43 8.54 1.14
CA ASN A 130 6.84 8.17 -0.21
C ASN A 130 6.84 9.37 -1.17
N LEU A 131 5.96 10.35 -0.96
CA LEU A 131 5.94 11.62 -1.69
C LEU A 131 6.95 12.65 -1.18
N GLY A 132 7.67 12.37 -0.09
CA GLY A 132 8.61 13.28 0.55
C GLY A 132 7.94 14.30 1.47
N TYR A 133 6.71 14.04 1.91
CA TYR A 133 5.96 14.90 2.84
C TYR A 133 6.04 14.40 4.29
N GLU A 134 5.73 15.30 5.21
CA GLU A 134 5.65 15.00 6.63
C GLU A 134 4.45 14.11 6.95
N ALA A 135 4.55 13.40 8.07
CA ALA A 135 3.46 12.60 8.60
C ALA A 135 2.26 13.48 8.96
N LEU A 136 1.05 13.04 8.59
CA LEU A 136 -0.21 13.72 8.91
C LEU A 136 -0.72 13.35 10.31
N PHE A 137 -0.63 12.07 10.67
CA PHE A 137 -1.14 11.55 11.93
C PHE A 137 -0.02 11.41 12.97
N PRO A 138 -0.29 11.76 14.24
CA PRO A 138 0.70 11.64 15.29
C PRO A 138 1.03 10.16 15.58
N PRO A 139 2.23 9.85 16.13
CA PRO A 139 2.65 8.47 16.40
C PRO A 139 1.64 7.66 17.19
N GLN A 140 0.99 8.26 18.18
CA GLN A 140 -0.01 7.60 19.04
C GLN A 140 -1.25 7.14 18.25
N ALA A 141 -1.62 7.84 17.18
CA ALA A 141 -2.73 7.43 16.31
C ALA A 141 -2.33 6.31 15.33
N CYS A 142 -1.04 6.01 15.22
CA CYS A 142 -0.47 5.02 14.30
C CYS A 142 0.00 3.76 15.04
N GLU A 143 -0.44 3.53 16.29
CA GLU A 143 -0.08 2.36 17.08
C GLU A 143 -0.79 1.11 16.56
N VAL A 144 -0.20 0.49 15.54
CA VAL A 144 -0.69 -0.77 14.96
C VAL A 144 -0.38 -1.93 15.91
N ASN A 145 -1.33 -2.84 16.05
CA ASN A 145 -1.14 -4.06 16.83
C ASN A 145 0.16 -4.79 16.39
N PRO A 146 1.12 -5.03 17.31
CA PRO A 146 2.40 -5.65 16.98
C PRO A 146 2.27 -7.01 16.28
N ALA A 147 1.24 -7.80 16.60
CA ALA A 147 0.98 -9.08 15.95
C ALA A 147 0.63 -8.91 14.46
N ILE A 148 0.00 -7.79 14.08
CA ILE A 148 -0.30 -7.48 12.68
C ILE A 148 0.98 -7.04 11.96
N LEU A 149 1.80 -6.18 12.59
CA LEU A 149 3.09 -5.79 12.01
C LEU A 149 4.01 -6.99 11.83
N ALA A 150 4.07 -7.90 12.78
CA ALA A 150 4.80 -9.15 12.66
C ALA A 150 4.23 -10.04 11.54
N ALA A 151 2.91 -10.10 11.39
CA ALA A 151 2.28 -10.84 10.31
C ALA A 151 2.52 -10.22 8.92
N LEU A 152 2.81 -8.92 8.85
CA LEU A 152 3.20 -8.23 7.62
C LEU A 152 4.68 -8.36 7.30
N SER A 153 5.51 -8.67 8.32
CA SER A 153 6.96 -8.77 8.15
C SER A 153 7.34 -9.98 7.29
N PRO A 154 8.27 -9.83 6.35
CA PRO A 154 8.83 -10.95 5.60
C PRO A 154 9.63 -11.93 6.46
N ASP A 155 10.10 -11.50 7.65
CA ASP A 155 10.86 -12.30 8.61
C ASP A 155 10.00 -13.21 9.51
N SER A 156 8.67 -13.27 9.31
CA SER A 156 7.87 -14.28 9.98
C SER A 156 8.33 -15.67 9.50
N GLU A 157 8.67 -16.54 10.43
CA GLU A 157 9.34 -17.85 10.22
C GLU A 157 8.74 -18.77 9.14
N ASN A 158 7.62 -18.40 8.56
CA ASN A 158 6.96 -19.21 7.56
C ASN A 158 7.40 -18.93 6.11
N HIS A 159 7.93 -17.75 5.79
CA HIS A 159 8.42 -17.47 4.42
C HIS A 159 9.33 -16.25 4.40
N ASP A 160 10.62 -16.47 4.38
CA ASP A 160 11.58 -15.45 3.99
C ASP A 160 11.56 -15.24 2.47
N PHE A 161 10.60 -14.44 2.05
CA PHE A 161 10.38 -14.16 0.63
C PHE A 161 11.46 -13.24 0.04
N PHE A 162 12.15 -12.46 0.88
CA PHE A 162 13.17 -11.50 0.45
C PHE A 162 14.60 -12.08 0.46
N SER A 163 14.85 -13.15 1.19
CA SER A 163 16.19 -13.74 1.29
C SER A 163 16.55 -14.66 0.12
N GLY A 164 15.64 -14.86 -0.82
CA GLY A 164 15.85 -15.80 -1.94
C GLY A 164 15.81 -17.27 -1.51
N SER A 165 15.59 -17.55 -0.22
CA SER A 165 15.43 -18.90 0.33
C SER A 165 13.97 -19.30 0.54
N GLY A 166 13.02 -18.38 0.33
CA GLY A 166 11.60 -18.66 0.41
C GLY A 166 11.15 -19.61 -0.69
N SER A 167 10.77 -20.81 -0.30
CA SER A 167 10.34 -21.88 -1.21
C SER A 167 9.01 -21.61 -1.93
N SER A 168 8.31 -20.50 -1.66
CA SER A 168 6.99 -20.23 -2.20
C SER A 168 6.98 -19.55 -3.56
N TYR A 169 8.10 -18.97 -3.98
CA TYR A 169 8.29 -18.49 -5.34
C TYR A 169 9.54 -19.13 -5.91
N VAL A 170 9.43 -20.39 -6.26
CA VAL A 170 10.38 -20.94 -7.21
C VAL A 170 10.09 -20.20 -8.51
N ILE A 171 10.96 -19.24 -8.87
CA ILE A 171 11.07 -18.85 -10.27
C ILE A 171 11.37 -20.16 -10.95
N GLY A 172 10.35 -20.76 -11.56
CA GLY A 172 10.55 -21.96 -12.36
C GLY A 172 11.72 -21.63 -13.28
N LYS A 173 12.78 -22.45 -13.29
CA LYS A 173 13.74 -22.38 -14.39
C LYS A 173 12.88 -22.37 -15.63
N ALA A 174 13.02 -21.34 -16.47
CA ALA A 174 12.40 -21.36 -17.77
C ALA A 174 12.85 -22.69 -18.40
N VAL A 175 11.94 -23.63 -18.45
CA VAL A 175 12.15 -24.85 -19.24
C VAL A 175 12.12 -24.32 -20.65
N ALA A 176 13.19 -24.52 -21.38
CA ALA A 176 13.19 -24.22 -22.80
C ALA A 176 12.01 -25.04 -23.39
N THR A 177 11.01 -24.33 -23.87
CA THR A 177 9.90 -24.95 -24.59
C THR A 177 10.35 -25.11 -26.03
N GLU A 178 10.29 -26.34 -26.53
CA GLU A 178 10.49 -26.63 -27.94
C GLU A 178 9.19 -26.31 -28.69
N ASP A 179 9.28 -26.04 -30.01
CA ASP A 179 8.11 -25.70 -30.82
C ASP A 179 6.99 -26.76 -30.77
N GLU A 180 7.36 -28.02 -30.51
CA GLU A 180 6.45 -29.17 -30.36
C GLU A 180 5.57 -29.08 -29.09
N ASP A 181 5.95 -28.31 -28.08
CA ASP A 181 5.17 -28.11 -26.85
C ASP A 181 3.93 -27.22 -27.08
N TRP A 182 3.78 -26.61 -28.26
CA TRP A 182 2.70 -25.69 -28.62
C TRP A 182 1.71 -26.23 -29.64
N ASP A 183 1.85 -27.51 -30.06
CA ASP A 183 0.89 -28.20 -30.93
C ASP A 183 -0.34 -28.64 -30.11
N PHE A 184 -1.42 -27.83 -30.20
CA PHE A 184 -2.76 -28.11 -29.66
C PHE A 184 -3.71 -28.61 -30.73
#